data_95e7d887e404b5508851b26de82e3a74
#
_entry.id   95e7d887e404b5508851b26de82e3a74
#
_cell.length_a   1.000
_cell.length_b   1.000
_cell.length_c   1.000
_cell.angle_alpha   90.00
_cell.angle_beta   90.00
_cell.angle_gamma   90.00
#
_symmetry.space_group_name_H-M   'P 1'
#
loop_
_entity.id
_entity.type
_entity.pdbx_description
1 polymer ?
#
loop_
_entity_poly.entity_id
_entity_poly.type
_entity_poly.pdbx_seq_one_letter_code
_entity_poly.pdbx_strand_id
1 'polypeptide(L)'
;NKIYSLHEPDVGCIAKGKAHKKYEFGSKVGIVSTIKNSFILAVDSFSGNPYDGKTLSELLTKTEANTGKTITTVVLDKGYRGCKKAHPEIKIMLSGDRKLTPAEKKKLNQRSKIEPTIGLMKSKCRMDLNRLKGSIGDKLNATLAAIAYN
;
A
#
# COMPACT_ATOMS: atom_id res chain seq x y z
N ASN A 1 -6.32 -27.03 0.71
CA ASN A 1 -6.05 -25.66 0.21
C ASN A 1 -6.66 -25.49 -1.18
N LYS A 2 -7.32 -24.36 -1.41
CA LYS A 2 -7.91 -24.07 -2.72
C LYS A 2 -6.86 -23.41 -3.61
N ILE A 3 -6.62 -24.01 -4.78
CA ILE A 3 -5.68 -23.47 -5.78
C ILE A 3 -6.48 -22.59 -6.73
N TYR A 4 -6.05 -21.32 -6.89
CA TYR A 4 -6.69 -20.33 -7.74
C TYR A 4 -5.97 -20.16 -9.09
N SER A 5 -4.71 -20.58 -9.17
CA SER A 5 -3.91 -20.56 -10.39
C SER A 5 -3.01 -21.79 -10.45
N LEU A 6 -2.96 -22.47 -11.59
CA LEU A 6 -2.01 -23.59 -11.82
C LEU A 6 -0.58 -23.11 -12.04
N HIS A 7 -0.42 -21.88 -12.55
CA HIS A 7 0.89 -21.29 -12.82
C HIS A 7 1.54 -20.65 -11.58
N GLU A 8 0.70 -20.24 -10.61
CA GLU A 8 1.11 -19.60 -9.37
C GLU A 8 0.24 -20.13 -8.23
N PRO A 9 0.59 -21.28 -7.65
CA PRO A 9 -0.22 -21.95 -6.60
C PRO A 9 -0.42 -21.11 -5.34
N ASP A 10 0.52 -20.18 -5.07
CA ASP A 10 0.49 -19.31 -3.88
C ASP A 10 -0.38 -18.05 -4.03
N VAL A 11 -1.05 -17.91 -5.18
CA VAL A 11 -1.98 -16.80 -5.41
C VAL A 11 -3.08 -16.78 -4.36
N GLY A 12 -3.16 -15.65 -3.64
CA GLY A 12 -4.25 -15.40 -2.68
C GLY A 12 -5.52 -14.89 -3.36
N CYS A 13 -6.65 -15.16 -2.73
CA CYS A 13 -7.94 -14.58 -3.10
C CYS A 13 -8.31 -13.49 -2.09
N ILE A 14 -8.44 -12.25 -2.55
CA ILE A 14 -8.73 -11.09 -1.73
C ILE A 14 -10.16 -10.64 -1.99
N ALA A 15 -11.03 -10.73 -0.97
CA ALA A 15 -12.39 -10.20 -1.05
C ALA A 15 -12.39 -8.67 -0.95
N LYS A 16 -12.99 -7.99 -1.92
CA LYS A 16 -13.01 -6.50 -2.00
C LYS A 16 -14.31 -5.87 -1.50
N GLY A 17 -15.35 -6.64 -1.29
CA GLY A 17 -16.66 -6.11 -0.88
C GLY A 17 -17.33 -5.18 -1.89
N LYS A 18 -16.85 -5.12 -3.14
CA LYS A 18 -17.43 -4.30 -4.21
C LYS A 18 -18.42 -5.11 -5.04
N ALA A 19 -19.55 -4.51 -5.42
CA ALA A 19 -20.61 -5.20 -6.17
C ALA A 19 -20.13 -5.77 -7.52
N HIS A 20 -19.32 -5.00 -8.27
CA HIS A 20 -18.87 -5.38 -9.62
C HIS A 20 -17.61 -6.26 -9.63
N LYS A 21 -16.77 -6.20 -8.58
CA LYS A 21 -15.53 -6.98 -8.52
C LYS A 21 -15.35 -7.50 -7.09
N LYS A 22 -16.01 -8.62 -6.82
CA LYS A 22 -16.04 -9.21 -5.47
C LYS A 22 -14.68 -9.71 -4.99
N TYR A 23 -13.87 -10.22 -5.92
CA TYR A 23 -12.58 -10.84 -5.62
C TYR A 23 -11.48 -10.28 -6.51
N GLU A 24 -10.30 -10.13 -5.96
CA GLU A 24 -9.04 -9.92 -6.67
C GLU A 24 -8.09 -11.07 -6.32
N PHE A 25 -7.32 -11.52 -7.29
CA PHE A 25 -6.34 -12.58 -7.14
C PHE A 25 -4.94 -12.00 -7.21
N GLY A 26 -4.04 -12.48 -6.36
CA GLY A 26 -2.66 -11.99 -6.29
C GLY A 26 -2.22 -11.71 -4.86
N SER A 27 -1.08 -11.05 -4.73
CA SER A 27 -0.51 -10.60 -3.47
C SER A 27 -1.00 -9.19 -3.12
N LYS A 28 -1.09 -8.91 -1.82
CA LYS A 28 -1.39 -7.57 -1.34
C LYS A 28 -0.16 -6.68 -1.49
N VAL A 29 -0.30 -5.55 -2.16
CA VAL A 29 0.79 -4.57 -2.31
C VAL A 29 0.54 -3.37 -1.41
N GLY A 30 1.54 -3.04 -0.60
CA GLY A 30 1.59 -1.82 0.21
C GLY A 30 2.47 -0.78 -0.47
N ILE A 31 2.03 0.48 -0.48
CA ILE A 31 2.71 1.58 -1.15
C ILE A 31 2.80 2.77 -0.19
N VAL A 32 4.00 3.35 -0.09
CA VAL A 32 4.23 4.61 0.62
C VAL A 32 4.65 5.67 -0.39
N SER A 33 3.97 6.81 -0.37
CA SER A 33 4.29 7.94 -1.24
C SER A 33 4.36 9.25 -0.49
N THR A 34 5.02 10.24 -1.09
CA THR A 34 4.97 11.62 -0.59
C THR A 34 3.57 12.20 -0.78
N ILE A 35 3.08 12.95 0.22
CA ILE A 35 1.75 13.56 0.18
C ILE A 35 1.64 14.60 -0.95
N LYS A 36 2.70 15.37 -1.19
CA LYS A 36 2.66 16.52 -2.11
C LYS A 36 2.68 16.09 -3.58
N ASN A 37 3.62 15.25 -3.95
CA ASN A 37 3.94 14.93 -5.35
C ASN A 37 3.62 13.49 -5.74
N SER A 38 3.08 12.68 -4.82
CA SER A 38 2.79 11.25 -5.02
C SER A 38 4.01 10.41 -5.43
N PHE A 39 5.23 10.89 -5.18
CA PHE A 39 6.47 10.15 -5.43
C PHE A 39 6.53 8.93 -4.52
N ILE A 40 6.74 7.73 -5.08
CA ILE A 40 6.78 6.48 -4.33
C ILE A 40 8.10 6.34 -3.59
N LEU A 41 8.04 6.20 -2.28
CA LEU A 41 9.19 6.06 -1.39
C LEU A 41 9.50 4.61 -1.07
N ALA A 42 8.47 3.80 -0.93
CA ALA A 42 8.57 2.37 -0.67
C ALA A 42 7.38 1.62 -1.25
N VAL A 43 7.61 0.40 -1.67
CA VAL A 43 6.60 -0.57 -2.09
C VAL A 43 7.03 -1.95 -1.62
N ASP A 44 6.07 -2.76 -1.19
CA ASP A 44 6.31 -4.17 -0.89
C ASP A 44 5.06 -5.01 -1.18
N SER A 45 5.26 -6.30 -1.39
CA SER A 45 4.17 -7.26 -1.57
C SER A 45 4.12 -8.22 -0.38
N PHE A 46 2.90 -8.55 0.02
CA PHE A 46 2.61 -9.39 1.18
C PHE A 46 1.78 -10.59 0.73
N SER A 47 2.25 -11.79 1.06
CA SER A 47 1.52 -13.01 0.76
C SER A 47 0.21 -13.07 1.54
N GLY A 48 -0.85 -13.56 0.91
CA GLY A 48 -2.18 -13.60 1.47
C GLY A 48 -2.81 -12.21 1.58
N ASN A 49 -3.67 -12.04 2.57
CA ASN A 49 -4.33 -10.76 2.85
C ASN A 49 -4.12 -10.35 4.31
N PRO A 50 -2.88 -10.02 4.72
CA PRO A 50 -2.63 -9.60 6.09
C PRO A 50 -3.40 -8.30 6.40
N TYR A 51 -3.73 -8.12 7.67
CA TYR A 51 -4.31 -6.87 8.16
C TYR A 51 -3.39 -5.69 7.87
N ASP A 52 -3.94 -4.57 7.40
CA ASP A 52 -3.18 -3.38 6.97
C ASP A 52 -2.20 -2.87 8.03
N GLY A 53 -2.58 -2.94 9.31
CA GLY A 53 -1.73 -2.53 10.41
C GLY A 53 -0.44 -3.34 10.56
N LYS A 54 -0.45 -4.62 10.17
CA LYS A 54 0.76 -5.46 10.22
C LYS A 54 1.76 -5.10 9.14
N THR A 55 1.29 -4.62 7.99
CA THR A 55 2.15 -4.25 6.85
C THR A 55 2.80 -2.88 7.05
N LEU A 56 2.26 -2.05 7.94
CA LEU A 56 2.71 -0.67 8.14
C LEU A 56 4.15 -0.61 8.64
N SER A 57 4.50 -1.38 9.66
CA SER A 57 5.85 -1.37 10.25
C SER A 57 6.94 -1.67 9.23
N GLU A 58 6.75 -2.70 8.40
CA GLU A 58 7.70 -3.07 7.35
C GLU A 58 7.84 -1.96 6.30
N LEU A 59 6.72 -1.34 5.91
CA LEU A 59 6.72 -0.24 4.94
C LEU A 59 7.39 1.01 5.49
N LEU A 60 7.21 1.33 6.77
CA LEU A 60 7.88 2.46 7.42
C LEU A 60 9.39 2.23 7.49
N THR A 61 9.84 1.08 7.99
CA THR A 61 11.25 0.71 8.04
C THR A 61 11.90 0.80 6.65
N LYS A 62 11.22 0.25 5.63
CA LYS A 62 11.71 0.30 4.25
C LYS A 62 11.77 1.73 3.71
N THR A 63 10.80 2.57 4.08
CA THR A 63 10.79 3.99 3.69
C THR A 63 11.95 4.75 4.31
N GLU A 64 12.23 4.53 5.59
CA GLU A 64 13.34 5.15 6.29
C GLU A 64 14.69 4.69 5.72
N ALA A 65 14.83 3.40 5.42
CA ALA A 65 16.01 2.86 4.76
C ALA A 65 16.25 3.48 3.37
N ASN A 66 15.18 3.64 2.57
CA ASN A 66 15.28 4.20 1.23
C ASN A 66 15.55 5.71 1.22
N THR A 67 15.10 6.43 2.23
CA THR A 67 15.17 7.91 2.24
C THR A 67 16.26 8.46 3.14
N GLY A 68 16.79 7.66 4.07
CA GLY A 68 17.70 8.10 5.13
C GLY A 68 17.05 9.08 6.12
N LYS A 69 15.71 9.14 6.17
CA LYS A 69 14.96 10.11 6.99
C LYS A 69 13.98 9.39 7.91
N THR A 70 13.92 9.82 9.15
CA THR A 70 12.91 9.36 10.12
C THR A 70 11.53 9.89 9.76
N ILE A 71 10.53 9.02 9.78
CA ILE A 71 9.15 9.36 9.48
C ILE A 71 8.47 9.87 10.76
N THR A 72 8.02 11.11 10.73
CA THR A 72 7.33 11.75 11.86
C THR A 72 5.81 11.80 11.69
N THR A 73 5.31 11.73 10.46
CA THR A 73 3.88 11.88 10.17
C THR A 73 3.46 10.97 9.02
N VAL A 74 2.36 10.25 9.22
CA VAL A 74 1.77 9.36 8.20
C VAL A 74 0.27 9.63 8.08
N VAL A 75 -0.22 9.57 6.84
CA VAL A 75 -1.65 9.70 6.52
C VAL A 75 -2.13 8.36 5.96
N LEU A 76 -3.12 7.76 6.61
CA LEU A 76 -3.58 6.42 6.31
C LEU A 76 -5.09 6.35 6.12
N ASP A 77 -5.56 5.26 5.51
CA ASP A 77 -6.97 4.96 5.41
C ASP A 77 -7.53 4.34 6.71
N LYS A 78 -8.86 4.24 6.80
CA LYS A 78 -9.57 3.64 7.93
C LYS A 78 -9.17 2.18 8.19
N GLY A 79 -8.69 1.46 7.18
CA GLY A 79 -8.18 0.09 7.31
C GLY A 79 -7.03 -0.08 8.31
N TYR A 80 -6.32 1.02 8.60
CA TYR A 80 -5.21 1.06 9.55
C TYR A 80 -5.60 1.42 10.99
N ARG A 81 -6.86 1.22 11.37
CA ARG A 81 -7.29 1.45 12.76
C ARG A 81 -6.50 0.56 13.71
N GLY A 82 -6.06 1.15 14.84
CA GLY A 82 -5.22 0.46 15.83
C GLY A 82 -3.72 0.73 15.70
N CYS A 83 -3.22 1.14 14.53
CA CYS A 83 -1.80 1.43 14.32
C CYS A 83 -1.26 2.56 15.20
N LYS A 84 -2.10 3.50 15.64
CA LYS A 84 -1.69 4.59 16.55
C LYS A 84 -1.09 4.09 17.85
N LYS A 85 -1.58 2.94 18.35
CA LYS A 85 -1.04 2.34 19.59
C LYS A 85 0.28 1.62 19.36
N ALA A 86 0.46 1.07 18.16
CA ALA A 86 1.68 0.34 17.79
C ALA A 86 2.86 1.28 17.44
N HIS A 87 2.56 2.52 17.05
CA HIS A 87 3.55 3.53 16.64
C HIS A 87 3.30 4.86 17.35
N PRO A 88 3.50 4.94 18.68
CA PRO A 88 3.24 6.14 19.46
C PRO A 88 4.17 7.31 19.10
N GLU A 89 5.33 7.01 18.54
CA GLU A 89 6.36 7.98 18.10
C GLU A 89 5.98 8.69 16.80
N ILE A 90 5.05 8.12 16.02
CA ILE A 90 4.64 8.65 14.71
C ILE A 90 3.27 9.29 14.81
N LYS A 91 3.13 10.50 14.30
CA LYS A 91 1.83 11.15 14.16
C LYS A 91 1.01 10.51 13.05
N ILE A 92 0.10 9.61 13.41
CA ILE A 92 -0.79 8.93 12.46
C ILE A 92 -2.11 9.67 12.35
N MET A 93 -2.47 10.10 11.14
CA MET A 93 -3.75 10.67 10.78
C MET A 93 -4.54 9.66 9.95
N LEU A 94 -5.75 9.34 10.42
CA LEU A 94 -6.64 8.39 9.75
C LEU A 94 -7.79 9.10 9.04
N SER A 95 -8.21 8.55 7.92
CA SER A 95 -9.44 8.97 7.27
C SER A 95 -10.62 8.86 8.25
N GLY A 96 -11.27 10.01 8.55
CA GLY A 96 -12.36 10.11 9.51
C GLY A 96 -11.97 10.61 10.90
N ASP A 97 -10.71 10.97 11.15
CA ASP A 97 -10.31 11.68 12.37
C ASP A 97 -11.02 13.03 12.45
N ARG A 98 -11.68 13.29 13.60
CA ARG A 98 -12.50 14.51 13.78
C ARG A 98 -11.74 15.69 14.36
N LYS A 99 -10.74 15.42 15.22
CA LYS A 99 -9.96 16.44 15.94
C LYS A 99 -8.65 16.74 15.19
N LEU A 100 -8.76 17.37 14.01
CA LEU A 100 -7.62 17.77 13.20
C LEU A 100 -7.63 19.28 12.96
N THR A 101 -6.45 19.89 12.98
CA THR A 101 -6.26 21.28 12.56
C THR A 101 -6.57 21.47 11.08
N PRO A 102 -6.83 22.70 10.60
CA PRO A 102 -7.05 22.96 9.17
C PRO A 102 -5.89 22.47 8.28
N ALA A 103 -4.65 22.63 8.73
CA ALA A 103 -3.46 22.16 8.02
C ALA A 103 -3.40 20.63 7.92
N GLU A 104 -3.77 19.92 8.98
CA GLU A 104 -3.86 18.47 9.02
C GLU A 104 -4.98 17.92 8.13
N LYS A 105 -6.14 18.58 8.15
CA LYS A 105 -7.25 18.26 7.24
C LYS A 105 -6.82 18.38 5.78
N LYS A 106 -6.05 19.43 5.44
CA LYS A 106 -5.50 19.60 4.10
C LYS A 106 -4.58 18.44 3.71
N LYS A 107 -3.68 17.99 4.63
CA LYS A 107 -2.84 16.82 4.40
C LYS A 107 -3.67 15.54 4.24
N LEU A 108 -4.67 15.34 5.09
CA LEU A 108 -5.54 14.18 5.04
C LEU A 108 -6.31 14.10 3.70
N ASN A 109 -6.81 15.24 3.21
CA ASN A 109 -7.51 15.30 1.92
C ASN A 109 -6.60 14.96 0.73
N GLN A 110 -5.30 15.22 0.83
CA GLN A 110 -4.34 14.85 -0.21
C GLN A 110 -4.12 13.33 -0.29
N ARG A 111 -4.54 12.54 0.71
CA ARG A 111 -4.51 11.08 0.67
C ARG A 111 -5.20 10.49 -0.56
N SER A 112 -6.29 11.12 -0.99
CA SER A 112 -7.06 10.64 -2.17
C SER A 112 -6.22 10.55 -3.46
N LYS A 113 -5.08 11.25 -3.52
CA LYS A 113 -4.14 11.17 -4.65
C LYS A 113 -3.50 9.80 -4.82
N ILE A 114 -3.46 8.97 -3.77
CA ILE A 114 -2.89 7.62 -3.86
C ILE A 114 -3.73 6.70 -4.74
N GLU A 115 -5.04 6.89 -4.78
CA GLU A 115 -5.93 6.03 -5.58
C GLU A 115 -5.67 6.17 -7.09
N PRO A 116 -5.61 7.39 -7.69
CA PRO A 116 -5.18 7.57 -9.06
C PRO A 116 -3.76 7.07 -9.32
N THR A 117 -2.82 7.27 -8.36
CA THR A 117 -1.46 6.76 -8.46
C THR A 117 -1.44 5.23 -8.60
N ILE A 118 -2.16 4.51 -7.74
CA ILE A 118 -2.29 3.06 -7.84
C ILE A 118 -2.94 2.66 -9.17
N GLY A 119 -3.95 3.40 -9.61
CA GLY A 119 -4.59 3.19 -10.91
C GLY A 119 -3.60 3.29 -12.08
N LEU A 120 -2.75 4.31 -12.09
CA LEU A 120 -1.70 4.48 -13.09
C LEU A 120 -0.64 3.39 -13.02
N MET A 121 -0.18 3.03 -11.82
CA MET A 121 0.78 1.94 -11.64
C MET A 121 0.22 0.61 -12.17
N LYS A 122 -1.06 0.33 -11.94
CA LYS A 122 -1.73 -0.84 -12.51
C LYS A 122 -1.81 -0.76 -14.03
N SER A 123 -2.44 0.28 -14.59
CA SER A 123 -2.78 0.36 -16.01
C SER A 123 -1.61 0.70 -16.93
N LYS A 124 -0.66 1.53 -16.48
CA LYS A 124 0.47 2.02 -17.32
C LYS A 124 1.80 1.35 -16.97
N CYS A 125 2.02 1.03 -15.69
CA CYS A 125 3.27 0.40 -15.23
C CYS A 125 3.13 -1.11 -15.00
N ARG A 126 2.03 -1.73 -15.46
CA ARG A 126 1.76 -3.18 -15.44
C ARG A 126 1.81 -3.83 -14.04
N MET A 127 1.52 -3.09 -12.98
CA MET A 127 1.50 -3.66 -11.64
C MET A 127 0.38 -4.72 -11.47
N ASP A 128 -0.67 -4.66 -12.26
CA ASP A 128 -1.80 -5.61 -12.26
C ASP A 128 -1.54 -6.88 -13.10
N LEU A 129 -0.43 -6.93 -13.84
CA LEU A 129 -0.08 -8.04 -14.72
C LEU A 129 1.31 -8.57 -14.37
N ASN A 130 1.38 -9.39 -13.32
CA ASN A 130 2.64 -10.02 -12.93
C ASN A 130 2.91 -11.27 -13.79
N ARG A 131 4.06 -11.29 -14.45
CA ARG A 131 4.58 -12.46 -15.19
C ARG A 131 5.73 -13.17 -14.49
N LEU A 132 6.19 -12.59 -13.37
CA LEU A 132 7.24 -13.19 -12.54
C LEU A 132 6.58 -14.11 -11.52
N LYS A 133 7.26 -15.19 -11.13
CA LYS A 133 6.72 -16.21 -10.24
C LYS A 133 7.18 -16.03 -8.80
N GLY A 134 6.31 -16.48 -7.88
CA GLY A 134 6.56 -16.54 -6.45
C GLY A 134 6.61 -15.19 -5.75
N SER A 135 6.80 -15.21 -4.45
CA SER A 135 6.81 -14.01 -3.61
C SER A 135 7.89 -12.99 -4.01
N ILE A 136 9.04 -13.45 -4.50
CA ILE A 136 10.09 -12.58 -5.03
C ILE A 136 9.62 -11.90 -6.31
N GLY A 137 8.97 -12.65 -7.21
CA GLY A 137 8.39 -12.11 -8.43
C GLY A 137 7.34 -11.03 -8.16
N ASP A 138 6.49 -11.22 -7.17
CA ASP A 138 5.50 -10.24 -6.74
C ASP A 138 6.15 -8.94 -6.24
N LYS A 139 7.21 -9.07 -5.41
CA LYS A 139 7.97 -7.92 -4.92
C LYS A 139 8.67 -7.17 -6.05
N LEU A 140 9.30 -7.89 -6.95
CA LEU A 140 9.98 -7.31 -8.11
C LEU A 140 9.00 -6.58 -9.04
N ASN A 141 7.84 -7.20 -9.35
CA ASN A 141 6.84 -6.57 -10.20
C ASN A 141 6.33 -5.26 -9.58
N ALA A 142 6.00 -5.25 -8.29
CA ALA A 142 5.57 -4.04 -7.59
C ALA A 142 6.67 -2.95 -7.57
N THR A 143 7.94 -3.36 -7.36
CA THR A 143 9.09 -2.45 -7.35
C THR A 143 9.34 -1.84 -8.73
N LEU A 144 9.33 -2.64 -9.79
CA LEU A 144 9.50 -2.17 -11.16
C LEU A 144 8.38 -1.20 -11.56
N ALA A 145 7.13 -1.50 -11.17
CA ALA A 145 6.01 -0.58 -11.40
C ALA A 145 6.18 0.76 -10.67
N ALA A 146 6.72 0.75 -9.43
CA ALA A 146 7.01 1.97 -8.68
C ALA A 146 8.13 2.80 -9.32
N ILE A 147 9.19 2.14 -9.81
CA ILE A 147 10.29 2.79 -10.54
C ILE A 147 9.77 3.42 -11.84
N ALA A 148 8.96 2.69 -12.60
CA ALA A 148 8.40 3.18 -13.86
C ALA A 148 7.41 4.35 -13.65
N TYR A 149 6.77 4.44 -12.48
CA TYR A 149 5.88 5.52 -12.14
C TYR A 149 6.62 6.80 -11.74
N ASN A 150 7.75 6.69 -11.00
CA ASN A 150 8.55 7.80 -10.48
C ASN A 150 9.34 8.55 -11.54
#